data_47a4b8937f98bb6e284017e307226c86
#
_entry.id   47a4b8937f98bb6e284017e307226c86
#
_cell.length_a   1.000
_cell.length_b   1.000
_cell.length_c   1.000
_cell.angle_alpha   90.00
_cell.angle_beta   90.00
_cell.angle_gamma   90.00
#
_symmetry.space_group_name_H-M   'P 1'
#
loop_
_entity.id
_entity.type
_entity.pdbx_description
1 polymer ?
#
loop_
_entity_poly.entity_id
_entity_poly.type
_entity_poly.pdbx_seq_one_letter_code
_entity_poly.pdbx_strand_id
1 'polypeptide(L)'
;MQQNTFYDVLVIGSGAAGLTLALQIDPAYRVALISKSTLQAGASWLAQGGIAAVFDKNDSAAAHIADTERAGAGLCRSEAVQFVVENGPAAIQWLIGQGVDFTRDTDQQQYHLTQE
;
A
#
# COMPACT_ATOMS: atom_id res chain seq x y z
N MET A 1 -28.65 -28.10 9.10
CA MET A 1 -27.65 -28.54 8.10
C MET A 1 -26.55 -27.49 8.06
N GLN A 2 -25.31 -27.83 8.43
CA GLN A 2 -24.16 -26.95 8.22
C GLN A 2 -23.90 -26.90 6.71
N GLN A 3 -24.07 -25.72 6.09
CA GLN A 3 -23.62 -25.53 4.72
C GLN A 3 -22.10 -25.40 4.72
N ASN A 4 -21.40 -26.38 4.18
CA ASN A 4 -19.98 -26.27 3.93
C ASN A 4 -19.76 -25.25 2.79
N THR A 5 -19.14 -24.13 3.10
CA THR A 5 -18.74 -23.13 2.11
C THR A 5 -17.28 -23.39 1.75
N PHE A 6 -17.01 -23.55 0.46
CA PHE A 6 -15.66 -23.76 -0.06
C PHE A 6 -15.12 -22.45 -0.65
N TYR A 7 -13.86 -22.16 -0.39
CA TYR A 7 -13.13 -21.05 -0.94
C TYR A 7 -11.89 -21.56 -1.65
N ASP A 8 -11.49 -20.87 -2.71
CA ASP A 8 -10.31 -21.22 -3.51
C ASP A 8 -9.04 -20.60 -2.91
N VAL A 9 -9.18 -19.43 -2.27
CA VAL A 9 -8.08 -18.71 -1.62
C VAL A 9 -8.51 -18.24 -0.24
N LEU A 10 -7.63 -18.42 0.74
CA LEU A 10 -7.77 -17.91 2.09
C LEU A 10 -6.71 -16.85 2.35
N VAL A 11 -7.13 -15.59 2.56
CA VAL A 11 -6.27 -14.48 2.98
C VAL A 11 -6.40 -14.29 4.47
N ILE A 12 -5.28 -14.35 5.19
CA ILE A 12 -5.25 -14.16 6.65
C ILE A 12 -4.68 -12.78 6.97
N GLY A 13 -5.53 -11.89 7.45
CA GLY A 13 -5.21 -10.52 7.82
C GLY A 13 -5.85 -9.48 6.90
N SER A 14 -6.46 -8.46 7.52
CA SER A 14 -7.17 -7.37 6.86
C SER A 14 -6.35 -6.05 6.81
N GLY A 15 -5.03 -6.15 6.91
CA GLY A 15 -4.14 -5.01 6.69
C GLY A 15 -3.98 -4.69 5.20
N ALA A 16 -3.23 -3.64 4.88
CA ALA A 16 -3.01 -3.19 3.50
C ALA A 16 -2.57 -4.32 2.56
N ALA A 17 -1.65 -5.16 2.98
CA ALA A 17 -1.16 -6.28 2.16
C ALA A 17 -2.26 -7.32 1.86
N GLY A 18 -3.02 -7.74 2.88
CA GLY A 18 -4.09 -8.73 2.71
C GLY A 18 -5.23 -8.20 1.85
N LEU A 19 -5.62 -6.95 2.05
CA LEU A 19 -6.65 -6.30 1.23
C LEU A 19 -6.20 -6.12 -0.22
N THR A 20 -4.97 -5.67 -0.43
CA THR A 20 -4.39 -5.53 -1.77
C THR A 20 -4.36 -6.87 -2.50
N LEU A 21 -3.89 -7.94 -1.83
CA LEU A 21 -3.89 -9.28 -2.41
C LEU A 21 -5.32 -9.72 -2.78
N ALA A 22 -6.27 -9.58 -1.85
CA ALA A 22 -7.65 -10.00 -2.09
C ALA A 22 -8.31 -9.27 -3.27
N LEU A 23 -7.98 -7.98 -3.46
CA LEU A 23 -8.49 -7.17 -4.57
C LEU A 23 -7.83 -7.47 -5.92
N GLN A 24 -6.64 -8.07 -5.92
CA GLN A 24 -5.91 -8.42 -7.14
C GLN A 24 -6.13 -9.86 -7.61
N ILE A 25 -6.75 -10.70 -6.78
CA ILE A 25 -7.10 -12.06 -7.19
C ILE A 25 -8.20 -12.00 -8.25
N ASP A 26 -8.06 -12.82 -9.30
CA ASP A 26 -9.05 -12.94 -10.36
C ASP A 26 -10.45 -13.21 -9.76
N PRO A 27 -11.49 -12.47 -10.16
CA PRO A 27 -12.86 -12.63 -9.67
C PRO A 27 -13.46 -14.02 -9.92
N ALA A 28 -12.86 -14.84 -10.76
CA ALA A 28 -13.25 -16.24 -10.94
C ALA A 28 -13.02 -17.10 -9.69
N TYR A 29 -12.11 -16.67 -8.80
CA TYR A 29 -11.82 -17.38 -7.55
C TYR A 29 -12.65 -16.83 -6.39
N ARG A 30 -13.13 -17.75 -5.56
CA ARG A 30 -13.82 -17.41 -4.31
C ARG A 30 -12.78 -17.16 -3.22
N VAL A 31 -12.68 -15.92 -2.77
CA VAL A 31 -11.72 -15.52 -1.76
C VAL A 31 -12.41 -15.39 -0.41
N ALA A 32 -11.83 -16.00 0.62
CA ALA A 32 -12.15 -15.69 2.00
C ALA A 32 -11.04 -14.82 2.60
N LEU A 33 -11.41 -13.68 3.17
CA LEU A 33 -10.50 -12.88 3.96
C LEU A 33 -10.92 -12.95 5.43
N ILE A 34 -10.02 -13.38 6.28
CA ILE A 34 -10.27 -13.46 7.73
C ILE A 34 -9.42 -12.46 8.50
N SER A 35 -10.00 -11.89 9.52
CA SER A 35 -9.35 -10.96 10.43
C SER A 35 -9.51 -11.44 11.87
N LYS A 36 -8.56 -11.04 12.73
CA LYS A 36 -8.62 -11.33 14.17
C LYS A 36 -9.85 -10.68 14.84
N SER A 37 -10.32 -9.57 14.28
CA SER A 37 -11.47 -8.81 14.75
C SER A 37 -12.24 -8.25 13.56
N THR A 38 -12.87 -7.08 13.67
CA THR A 38 -13.47 -6.40 12.52
C THR A 38 -12.43 -6.05 11.46
N LEU A 39 -12.83 -5.87 10.21
CA LEU A 39 -11.90 -5.49 9.13
C LEU A 39 -11.17 -4.17 9.41
N GLN A 40 -11.82 -3.26 10.16
CA GLN A 40 -11.28 -1.96 10.53
C GLN A 40 -10.42 -1.97 11.80
N ALA A 41 -10.20 -3.10 12.46
CA ALA A 41 -9.43 -3.15 13.69
C ALA A 41 -7.90 -3.17 13.49
N GLY A 42 -7.42 -3.16 12.26
CA GLY A 42 -6.01 -3.23 11.93
C GLY A 42 -5.28 -1.88 12.00
N ALA A 43 -3.95 -1.93 12.13
CA ALA A 43 -3.10 -0.75 12.14
C ALA A 43 -3.26 0.12 10.87
N SER A 44 -3.52 -0.49 9.73
CA SER A 44 -3.76 0.23 8.46
C SER A 44 -4.99 1.14 8.51
N TRP A 45 -6.03 0.76 9.24
CA TRP A 45 -7.21 1.60 9.44
C TRP A 45 -6.94 2.80 10.35
N LEU A 46 -6.07 2.60 11.33
CA LEU A 46 -5.69 3.62 12.31
C LEU A 46 -4.50 4.46 11.86
N ALA A 47 -3.90 4.13 10.72
CA ALA A 47 -2.76 4.86 10.18
C ALA A 47 -3.16 6.31 9.86
N GLN A 48 -2.29 7.22 10.24
CA GLN A 48 -2.40 8.65 9.96
C GLN A 48 -1.14 9.12 9.23
N GLY A 49 -1.27 10.13 8.38
CA GLY A 49 -0.17 10.70 7.64
C GLY A 49 -0.19 10.33 6.16
N GLY A 50 0.95 10.55 5.52
CA GLY A 50 1.11 10.35 4.08
C GLY A 50 1.68 8.98 3.72
N ILE A 51 1.92 8.81 2.44
CA ILE A 51 2.68 7.71 1.87
C ILE A 51 3.87 8.31 1.15
N ALA A 52 5.09 7.85 1.48
CA ALA A 52 6.30 8.29 0.83
C ALA A 52 6.42 7.65 -0.57
N ALA A 53 6.53 8.49 -1.59
CA ALA A 53 6.80 8.06 -2.96
C ALA A 53 7.30 9.23 -3.81
N VAL A 54 8.06 8.91 -4.85
CA VAL A 54 8.65 9.90 -5.73
C VAL A 54 7.64 10.28 -6.82
N PHE A 55 7.05 11.46 -6.69
CA PHE A 55 6.14 12.06 -7.68
C PHE A 55 6.61 13.43 -8.18
N ASP A 56 7.40 14.14 -7.38
CA ASP A 56 7.93 15.44 -7.80
C ASP A 56 9.08 15.24 -8.80
N LYS A 57 9.09 16.08 -9.84
CA LYS A 57 10.16 16.08 -10.87
C LYS A 57 11.53 16.52 -10.35
N ASN A 58 11.59 17.17 -9.19
CA ASN A 58 12.82 17.58 -8.54
C ASN A 58 13.34 16.55 -7.54
N ASP A 59 12.62 15.44 -7.35
CA ASP A 59 13.01 14.30 -6.53
C ASP A 59 13.44 13.12 -7.41
N SER A 60 14.07 12.13 -6.81
CA SER A 60 14.52 10.93 -7.52
C SER A 60 14.43 9.67 -6.68
N ALA A 61 14.18 8.55 -7.34
CA ALA A 61 14.23 7.25 -6.67
C ALA A 61 15.58 7.00 -5.99
N ALA A 62 16.67 7.47 -6.58
CA ALA A 62 18.00 7.31 -5.99
C ALA A 62 18.16 8.09 -4.67
N ALA A 63 17.63 9.32 -4.61
CA ALA A 63 17.64 10.11 -3.38
C ALA A 63 16.79 9.45 -2.30
N HIS A 64 15.56 9.04 -2.63
CA HIS A 64 14.66 8.35 -1.71
C HIS A 64 15.25 7.03 -1.18
N ILE A 65 15.91 6.24 -2.03
CA ILE A 65 16.63 5.02 -1.62
C ILE A 65 17.72 5.35 -0.60
N ALA A 66 18.56 6.34 -0.91
CA ALA A 66 19.66 6.74 -0.04
C ALA A 66 19.19 7.24 1.33
N ASP A 67 18.08 8.00 1.36
CA ASP A 67 17.50 8.50 2.59
C ASP A 67 16.87 7.37 3.42
N THR A 68 16.17 6.44 2.77
CA THR A 68 15.62 5.24 3.42
C THR A 68 16.73 4.37 4.04
N GLU A 69 17.82 4.14 3.33
CA GLU A 69 18.95 3.35 3.84
C GLU A 69 19.67 4.06 4.99
N ARG A 70 19.80 5.39 4.92
CA ARG A 70 20.36 6.19 6.00
C ARG A 70 19.49 6.12 7.25
N ALA A 71 18.19 6.28 7.12
CA ALA A 71 17.24 6.18 8.23
C ALA A 71 17.20 4.76 8.82
N GLY A 72 17.37 3.75 8.00
CA GLY A 72 17.40 2.36 8.42
C GLY A 72 18.65 1.93 9.17
N ALA A 73 19.70 2.78 9.21
CA ALA A 73 20.90 2.61 10.03
C ALA A 73 21.55 1.21 9.93
N GLY A 74 21.61 0.65 8.74
CA GLY A 74 22.20 -0.67 8.45
C GLY A 74 21.25 -1.86 8.61
N LEU A 75 19.97 -1.64 8.93
CA LEU A 75 18.96 -2.70 9.02
C LEU A 75 18.25 -2.96 7.68
N CYS A 76 18.48 -2.11 6.68
CA CYS A 76 17.87 -2.25 5.37
C CYS A 76 18.52 -3.34 4.53
N ARG A 77 17.72 -4.01 3.74
CA ARG A 77 18.18 -4.82 2.60
C ARG A 77 18.02 -3.95 1.36
N SER A 78 19.15 -3.51 0.78
CA SER A 78 19.18 -2.56 -0.35
C SER A 78 18.29 -2.98 -1.52
N GLU A 79 18.31 -4.25 -1.90
CA GLU A 79 17.44 -4.78 -2.97
C GLU A 79 15.95 -4.59 -2.66
N ALA A 80 15.55 -4.77 -1.39
CA ALA A 80 14.16 -4.57 -0.98
C ALA A 80 13.77 -3.09 -0.99
N VAL A 81 14.67 -2.22 -0.52
CA VAL A 81 14.45 -0.75 -0.56
C VAL A 81 14.29 -0.28 -2.00
N GLN A 82 15.22 -0.67 -2.88
CA GLN A 82 15.15 -0.32 -4.30
C GLN A 82 13.83 -0.78 -4.92
N PHE A 83 13.47 -2.06 -4.72
CA PHE A 83 12.22 -2.61 -5.25
C PHE A 83 11.00 -1.81 -4.78
N VAL A 84 10.91 -1.50 -3.49
CA VAL A 84 9.75 -0.77 -2.93
C VAL A 84 9.68 0.65 -3.46
N VAL A 85 10.81 1.38 -3.47
CA VAL A 85 10.85 2.77 -3.94
C VAL A 85 10.52 2.87 -5.42
N GLU A 86 11.12 2.03 -6.26
CA GLU A 86 10.88 2.05 -7.72
C GLU A 86 9.44 1.69 -8.10
N ASN A 87 8.78 0.82 -7.32
CA ASN A 87 7.38 0.43 -7.55
C ASN A 87 6.35 1.29 -6.81
N GLY A 88 6.79 2.19 -5.92
CA GLY A 88 5.92 3.06 -5.11
C GLY A 88 4.93 3.86 -5.94
N PRO A 89 5.35 4.62 -6.97
CA PRO A 89 4.44 5.43 -7.77
C PRO A 89 3.33 4.60 -8.44
N ALA A 90 3.66 3.44 -8.99
CA ALA A 90 2.67 2.55 -9.61
C ALA A 90 1.67 1.99 -8.58
N ALA A 91 2.14 1.64 -7.38
CA ALA A 91 1.29 1.17 -6.30
C ALA A 91 0.30 2.25 -5.84
N ILE A 92 0.73 3.50 -5.74
CA ILE A 92 -0.14 4.63 -5.38
C ILE A 92 -1.17 4.91 -6.48
N GLN A 93 -0.79 4.86 -7.75
CA GLN A 93 -1.74 5.01 -8.86
C GLN A 93 -2.82 3.91 -8.82
N TRP A 94 -2.43 2.68 -8.48
CA TRP A 94 -3.38 1.60 -8.30
C TRP A 94 -4.35 1.88 -7.13
N LEU A 95 -3.86 2.38 -5.98
CA LEU A 95 -4.70 2.76 -4.85
C LEU A 95 -5.71 3.85 -5.23
N ILE A 96 -5.28 4.86 -5.97
CA ILE A 96 -6.16 5.91 -6.51
C ILE A 96 -7.26 5.29 -7.38
N GLY A 97 -6.90 4.34 -8.23
CA GLY A 97 -7.85 3.58 -9.03
C GLY A 97 -8.86 2.75 -8.21
N GLN A 98 -8.49 2.36 -6.99
CA GLN A 98 -9.39 1.70 -6.03
C GLN A 98 -10.27 2.70 -5.23
N GLY A 99 -10.13 4.00 -5.46
CA GLY A 99 -10.92 5.04 -4.81
C GLY A 99 -10.30 5.60 -3.52
N VAL A 100 -9.02 5.35 -3.28
CA VAL A 100 -8.31 6.05 -2.19
C VAL A 100 -8.14 7.50 -2.57
N ASP A 101 -8.67 8.39 -1.75
CA ASP A 101 -8.64 9.85 -1.98
C ASP A 101 -7.45 10.46 -1.23
N PHE A 102 -6.46 10.93 -2.00
CA PHE A 102 -5.31 11.66 -1.48
C PHE A 102 -5.58 13.16 -1.57
N THR A 103 -5.09 13.91 -0.60
CA THR A 103 -5.21 15.38 -0.57
C THR A 103 -4.60 15.98 -1.84
N ARG A 104 -5.35 16.92 -2.44
CA ARG A 104 -4.92 17.66 -3.62
C ARG A 104 -4.69 19.12 -3.26
N ASP A 105 -3.87 19.78 -4.05
CA ASP A 105 -3.67 21.22 -3.95
C ASP A 105 -4.97 21.99 -4.22
N THR A 106 -4.99 23.27 -3.86
CA THR A 106 -6.17 24.13 -3.96
C THR A 106 -6.74 24.25 -5.36
N ASP A 107 -5.93 24.03 -6.38
CA ASP A 107 -6.36 23.97 -7.79
C ASP A 107 -6.90 22.57 -8.19
N GLN A 108 -6.84 21.58 -7.29
CA GLN A 108 -7.26 20.20 -7.45
C GLN A 108 -6.61 19.44 -8.62
N GLN A 109 -5.55 19.99 -9.22
CA GLN A 109 -4.88 19.37 -10.36
C GLN A 109 -3.71 18.49 -9.95
N GLN A 110 -3.03 18.82 -8.85
CA GLN A 110 -1.87 18.08 -8.35
C GLN A 110 -2.14 17.52 -6.94
N TYR A 111 -1.49 16.42 -6.61
CA TYR A 111 -1.50 15.91 -5.24
C TYR A 111 -0.64 16.80 -4.36
N HIS A 112 -1.08 16.99 -3.12
CA HIS A 112 -0.31 17.72 -2.12
C HIS A 112 0.92 16.89 -1.75
N LEU A 113 2.10 17.33 -2.18
CA LEU A 113 3.39 16.72 -1.92
C LEU A 113 4.12 17.54 -0.86
N THR A 114 4.69 16.84 0.13
CA THR A 114 5.55 17.44 1.15
C THR A 114 6.91 16.78 1.11
N GLN A 115 7.96 17.55 1.33
CA GLN A 115 9.29 17.00 1.63
C GLN A 115 9.33 16.62 3.12
N GLU A 116 9.78 15.41 3.40
CA GLU A 116 10.10 14.95 4.74
C GLU A 116 11.61 14.96 4.98
#